data_b789a1cc099dac2bb3b2ca44165e631c
#
_entry.id   b789a1cc099dac2bb3b2ca44165e631c
#
_cell.length_a   1.000
_cell.length_b   1.000
_cell.length_c   1.000
_cell.angle_alpha   90.00
_cell.angle_beta   90.00
_cell.angle_gamma   90.00
#
_symmetry.space_group_name_H-M   'P 1'
#
loop_
_entity.id
_entity.type
_entity.pdbx_description
1 polymer ?
#
loop_
_entity_poly.entity_id
_entity_poly.type
_entity_poly.pdbx_seq_one_letter_code
_entity_poly.pdbx_strand_id
1 'polypeptide(L)'
;MRDTILFGDCQDTLKEFAPNSARTCVTSPPYYGLRDYGTATWIGGDPNCNHRRDSKVKPENCNTGHKNHDEMYGVGDAIYKSVCPKCGAVRQDSQIGLEETPEEYIESLVSVFREVKTVLTDDGTLWVNLGDSYYNYRPGKGQSYPKQSVSKTKQDLPDKCNKRGNKLEGLKEKDLIGIPWLFAFAMRADGWYLRQDIIWHKPNPMPESVRDRCTKSHEYLSLIHI
;
A
#
# COMPACT_ATOMS: atom_id res chain seq x y z
N MET A 1 -26.99 -3.57 -19.10
CA MET A 1 -26.87 -2.52 -18.07
C MET A 1 -26.33 -1.27 -18.71
N ARG A 2 -26.81 -0.10 -18.32
CA ARG A 2 -26.15 1.17 -18.70
C ARG A 2 -24.96 1.39 -17.78
N ASP A 3 -24.03 2.25 -18.17
CA ASP A 3 -22.85 2.61 -17.38
C ASP A 3 -23.27 3.03 -15.97
N THR A 4 -22.77 2.30 -14.97
CA THR A 4 -23.17 2.47 -13.57
C THR A 4 -21.92 2.42 -12.70
N ILE A 5 -21.85 3.30 -11.70
CA ILE A 5 -20.84 3.26 -10.65
C ILE A 5 -21.50 2.68 -9.40
N LEU A 6 -20.93 1.60 -8.87
CA LEU A 6 -21.34 1.00 -7.62
C LEU A 6 -20.39 1.43 -6.51
N PHE A 7 -20.96 1.74 -5.35
CA PHE A 7 -20.21 2.15 -4.16
C PHE A 7 -20.29 1.05 -3.11
N GLY A 8 -19.18 0.76 -2.47
CA GLY A 8 -19.12 -0.20 -1.38
C GLY A 8 -17.86 -1.04 -1.41
N ASP A 9 -17.79 -2.03 -0.53
CA ASP A 9 -16.76 -3.05 -0.58
C ASP A 9 -16.90 -3.87 -1.87
N CYS A 10 -15.79 -4.14 -2.55
CA CYS A 10 -15.83 -4.82 -3.83
C CYS A 10 -16.28 -6.29 -3.70
N GLN A 11 -15.97 -6.96 -2.60
CA GLN A 11 -16.42 -8.34 -2.38
C GLN A 11 -17.93 -8.42 -2.17
N ASP A 12 -18.50 -7.43 -1.49
CA ASP A 12 -19.96 -7.39 -1.26
C ASP A 12 -20.71 -6.98 -2.53
N THR A 13 -20.23 -5.95 -3.23
CA THR A 13 -20.82 -5.51 -4.50
C THR A 13 -20.76 -6.57 -5.60
N LEU A 14 -19.68 -7.35 -5.68
CA LEU A 14 -19.56 -8.42 -6.67
C LEU A 14 -20.61 -9.52 -6.48
N LYS A 15 -21.02 -9.81 -5.25
CA LYS A 15 -22.06 -10.80 -4.95
C LYS A 15 -23.46 -10.40 -5.45
N GLU A 16 -23.67 -9.12 -5.72
CA GLU A 16 -24.92 -8.60 -6.27
C GLU A 16 -25.07 -8.86 -7.77
N PHE A 17 -23.99 -9.22 -8.46
CA PHE A 17 -24.01 -9.53 -9.89
C PHE A 17 -24.51 -10.95 -10.16
N ALA A 18 -25.24 -11.08 -11.25
CA ALA A 18 -25.59 -12.43 -11.72
C ALA A 18 -24.31 -13.16 -12.18
N PRO A 19 -24.19 -14.47 -11.91
CA PRO A 19 -23.11 -15.28 -12.47
C PRO A 19 -23.06 -15.17 -13.99
N ASN A 20 -21.87 -15.26 -14.57
CA ASN A 20 -21.66 -15.21 -16.02
C ASN A 20 -22.23 -13.96 -16.71
N SER A 21 -22.23 -12.81 -16.01
CA SER A 21 -22.82 -11.57 -16.54
C SER A 21 -21.81 -10.59 -17.14
N ALA A 22 -20.52 -10.81 -16.90
CA ALA A 22 -19.44 -9.96 -17.41
C ALA A 22 -18.47 -10.74 -18.32
N ARG A 23 -18.02 -10.11 -19.40
CA ARG A 23 -17.03 -10.72 -20.30
C ARG A 23 -15.60 -10.31 -19.99
N THR A 24 -15.42 -9.20 -19.31
CA THR A 24 -14.09 -8.66 -19.03
C THR A 24 -14.09 -7.93 -17.70
N CYS A 25 -13.05 -8.17 -16.92
CA CYS A 25 -12.70 -7.36 -15.77
C CYS A 25 -11.33 -6.72 -16.02
N VAL A 26 -11.24 -5.40 -15.90
CA VAL A 26 -9.99 -4.63 -16.02
C VAL A 26 -9.82 -3.83 -14.74
N THR A 27 -8.71 -4.03 -14.04
CA THR A 27 -8.51 -3.40 -12.74
C THR A 27 -7.05 -3.12 -12.43
N SER A 28 -6.85 -2.16 -11.51
CA SER A 28 -5.58 -1.89 -10.84
C SER A 28 -5.88 -1.83 -9.35
N PRO A 29 -5.78 -2.93 -8.61
CA PRO A 29 -6.03 -2.94 -7.17
C PRO A 29 -5.03 -2.05 -6.43
N PRO A 30 -5.32 -1.65 -5.18
CA PRO A 30 -4.38 -0.91 -4.36
C PRO A 30 -3.05 -1.67 -4.25
N TYR A 31 -1.94 -0.98 -4.50
CA TYR A 31 -0.61 -1.62 -4.47
C TYR A 31 -0.14 -1.83 -3.02
N TYR A 32 0.57 -2.93 -2.80
CA TYR A 32 1.09 -3.30 -1.50
C TYR A 32 1.98 -2.21 -0.88
N GLY A 33 1.63 -1.79 0.34
CA GLY A 33 2.40 -0.85 1.15
C GLY A 33 2.51 0.57 0.59
N LEU A 34 1.74 0.94 -0.44
CA LEU A 34 1.93 2.20 -1.15
C LEU A 34 1.13 3.35 -0.55
N ARG A 35 -0.17 3.18 -0.33
CA ARG A 35 -1.08 4.27 0.11
C ARG A 35 -2.10 3.80 1.12
N ASP A 36 -2.30 4.62 2.16
CA ASP A 36 -3.46 4.58 3.05
C ASP A 36 -4.47 5.59 2.51
N TYR A 37 -5.63 5.12 2.08
CA TYR A 37 -6.71 5.95 1.54
C TYR A 37 -7.63 6.51 2.63
N GLY A 38 -7.32 6.21 3.90
CA GLY A 38 -8.08 6.72 5.04
C GLY A 38 -9.47 6.11 5.20
N THR A 39 -9.68 4.89 4.71
CA THR A 39 -10.94 4.15 4.79
C THR A 39 -11.22 3.54 6.16
N ALA A 40 -10.21 3.56 7.04
CA ALA A 40 -10.33 2.99 8.38
C ALA A 40 -11.43 3.62 9.20
N THR A 41 -12.13 2.79 9.93
CA THR A 41 -13.13 3.16 10.93
C THR A 41 -12.60 2.94 12.35
N TRP A 42 -13.22 3.59 13.32
CA TRP A 42 -12.89 3.42 14.73
C TRP A 42 -14.01 2.71 15.44
N ILE A 43 -13.69 1.62 16.18
CA ILE A 43 -14.66 0.85 16.93
C ILE A 43 -14.45 1.10 18.40
N GLY A 44 -15.55 1.40 19.11
CA GLY A 44 -15.54 1.75 20.53
C GLY A 44 -14.94 3.13 20.81
N GLY A 45 -14.67 3.39 22.09
CA GLY A 45 -14.13 4.66 22.55
C GLY A 45 -15.14 5.82 22.51
N ASP A 46 -14.62 7.06 22.51
CA ASP A 46 -15.43 8.27 22.49
C ASP A 46 -15.71 8.69 21.04
N PRO A 47 -16.98 8.79 20.61
CA PRO A 47 -17.35 9.19 19.26
C PRO A 47 -16.90 10.62 18.89
N ASN A 48 -16.63 11.48 19.87
CA ASN A 48 -16.12 12.84 19.64
C ASN A 48 -14.59 12.92 19.61
N CYS A 49 -13.89 11.81 19.78
CA CYS A 49 -12.44 11.79 19.76
C CYS A 49 -11.93 11.92 18.31
N ASN A 50 -11.01 12.83 18.08
CA ASN A 50 -10.40 13.04 16.76
C ASN A 50 -9.38 11.94 16.37
N HIS A 51 -9.06 11.03 17.27
CA HIS A 51 -8.09 9.93 17.10
C HIS A 51 -6.72 10.34 16.55
N ARG A 52 -6.35 11.61 16.74
CA ARG A 52 -5.08 12.18 16.28
C ARG A 52 -4.15 12.42 17.46
N ARG A 53 -2.88 12.36 17.18
CA ARG A 53 -1.85 12.78 18.15
C ARG A 53 -1.96 14.27 18.37
N ASP A 54 -1.76 14.69 19.63
CA ASP A 54 -1.67 16.11 19.91
C ASP A 54 -0.41 16.69 19.24
N SER A 55 -0.55 17.84 18.63
CA SER A 55 0.59 18.60 18.12
C SER A 55 1.54 18.85 19.29
N LYS A 56 2.76 18.36 19.21
CA LYS A 56 3.77 18.73 20.19
C LYS A 56 4.06 20.20 19.99
N VAL A 57 3.84 20.97 21.04
CA VAL A 57 4.31 22.37 21.14
C VAL A 57 5.80 22.36 20.77
N LYS A 58 6.19 23.19 19.82
CA LYS A 58 7.59 23.30 19.40
C LYS A 58 8.45 23.67 20.59
N PRO A 59 9.63 23.08 20.75
CA PRO A 59 10.62 23.67 21.62
C PRO A 59 10.96 25.05 21.07
N GLU A 60 11.03 26.04 21.95
CA GLU A 60 11.24 27.48 21.64
C GLU A 60 12.51 27.80 20.81
N ASN A 61 13.35 26.81 20.55
CA ASN A 61 14.64 26.91 19.87
C ASN A 61 14.72 26.31 18.47
N CYS A 62 13.62 26.12 17.75
CA CYS A 62 13.68 25.76 16.33
C CYS A 62 13.91 26.99 15.44
N ASN A 63 15.16 27.42 15.37
CA ASN A 63 15.64 28.44 14.41
C ASN A 63 15.71 27.85 12.98
N THR A 64 14.58 27.47 12.39
CA THR A 64 14.50 27.25 10.95
C THR A 64 13.76 28.45 10.35
N GLY A 65 14.51 29.29 9.63
CA GLY A 65 14.06 30.56 9.07
C GLY A 65 12.96 30.53 8.02
N HIS A 66 12.13 29.49 7.97
CA HIS A 66 10.97 29.40 7.10
C HIS A 66 9.68 29.44 7.94
N LYS A 67 9.01 30.58 7.89
CA LYS A 67 7.73 30.84 8.59
C LYS A 67 6.57 29.92 8.15
N ASN A 68 6.73 29.13 7.09
CA ASN A 68 5.69 28.24 6.52
C ASN A 68 5.93 26.74 6.77
N HIS A 69 6.88 26.40 7.65
CA HIS A 69 7.20 24.99 7.95
C HIS A 69 6.10 24.27 8.74
N ASP A 70 5.21 25.00 9.39
CA ASP A 70 4.17 24.48 10.28
C ASP A 70 2.97 23.90 9.54
N GLU A 71 2.65 24.43 8.37
CA GLU A 71 1.57 23.95 7.51
C GLU A 71 2.00 22.78 6.63
N MET A 72 3.29 22.67 6.31
CA MET A 72 3.80 21.69 5.36
C MET A 72 4.24 20.36 5.99
N TYR A 73 4.53 20.33 7.29
CA TYR A 73 4.92 19.10 8.01
C TYR A 73 4.13 18.99 9.32
N GLY A 74 2.85 18.71 9.22
CA GLY A 74 1.97 18.44 10.36
C GLY A 74 2.44 17.24 11.20
N VAL A 75 3.56 17.41 11.91
CA VAL A 75 4.11 16.39 12.83
C VAL A 75 3.17 16.11 14.00
N GLY A 76 2.12 16.93 14.16
CA GLY A 76 1.11 16.81 15.20
C GLY A 76 -0.18 16.09 14.82
N ASP A 77 -0.49 16.01 13.52
CA ASP A 77 -1.81 15.54 13.03
C ASP A 77 -1.86 14.07 12.62
N ALA A 78 -0.85 13.28 12.94
CA ALA A 78 -0.83 11.87 12.58
C ALA A 78 -1.93 11.10 13.32
N ILE A 79 -2.83 10.46 12.58
CA ILE A 79 -3.83 9.53 13.10
C ILE A 79 -3.14 8.35 13.77
N TYR A 80 -3.68 7.86 14.89
CA TYR A 80 -3.19 6.64 15.53
C TYR A 80 -3.42 5.43 14.62
N LYS A 81 -2.46 4.50 14.58
CA LYS A 81 -2.49 3.40 13.61
C LYS A 81 -3.30 2.18 14.06
N SER A 82 -3.43 1.96 15.36
CA SER A 82 -4.08 0.75 15.91
C SER A 82 -5.09 1.09 16.99
N VAL A 83 -4.62 1.52 18.15
CA VAL A 83 -5.47 1.88 19.29
C VAL A 83 -5.28 3.34 19.62
N CYS A 84 -6.36 4.07 19.81
CA CYS A 84 -6.32 5.45 20.25
C CYS A 84 -6.03 5.52 21.77
N PRO A 85 -4.88 6.04 22.22
CA PRO A 85 -4.58 6.11 23.64
C PRO A 85 -5.43 7.14 24.39
N LYS A 86 -6.16 8.01 23.67
CA LYS A 86 -7.04 9.01 24.28
C LYS A 86 -8.38 8.43 24.73
N CYS A 87 -8.95 7.53 23.92
CA CYS A 87 -10.30 7.01 24.16
C CYS A 87 -10.41 5.48 24.11
N GLY A 88 -9.33 4.77 23.81
CA GLY A 88 -9.33 3.31 23.72
C GLY A 88 -9.96 2.73 22.46
N ALA A 89 -10.45 3.55 21.52
CA ALA A 89 -11.01 3.06 20.26
C ALA A 89 -9.95 2.26 19.47
N VAL A 90 -10.39 1.18 18.83
CA VAL A 90 -9.56 0.33 17.97
C VAL A 90 -9.79 0.72 16.52
N ARG A 91 -8.71 0.99 15.79
CA ARG A 91 -8.78 1.25 14.35
C ARG A 91 -8.99 -0.07 13.62
N GLN A 92 -10.06 -0.13 12.84
CA GLN A 92 -10.33 -1.22 11.92
C GLN A 92 -10.19 -0.70 10.48
N ASP A 93 -9.34 -1.35 9.73
CA ASP A 93 -9.09 -0.99 8.33
C ASP A 93 -9.18 -2.27 7.50
N SER A 94 -10.10 -2.28 6.54
CA SER A 94 -10.30 -3.37 5.59
C SER A 94 -9.67 -3.06 4.23
N GLN A 95 -8.89 -1.98 4.14
CA GLN A 95 -8.25 -1.58 2.91
C GLN A 95 -7.21 -2.61 2.47
N ILE A 96 -7.39 -3.15 1.27
CA ILE A 96 -6.39 -3.98 0.60
C ILE A 96 -5.14 -3.14 0.30
N GLY A 97 -3.96 -3.72 0.49
CA GLY A 97 -2.66 -3.08 0.29
C GLY A 97 -2.00 -2.57 1.57
N LEU A 98 -2.63 -2.76 2.74
CA LEU A 98 -2.07 -2.40 4.06
C LEU A 98 -1.75 -3.62 4.93
N GLU A 99 -1.84 -4.81 4.40
CA GLU A 99 -1.53 -6.07 5.07
C GLU A 99 -0.08 -6.07 5.59
N GLU A 100 0.19 -6.85 6.62
CA GLU A 100 1.51 -6.89 7.25
C GLU A 100 2.55 -7.60 6.37
N THR A 101 2.11 -8.59 5.60
CA THR A 101 2.98 -9.40 4.74
C THR A 101 2.51 -9.38 3.28
N PRO A 102 3.42 -9.59 2.31
CA PRO A 102 3.04 -9.75 0.92
C PRO A 102 2.12 -10.95 0.69
N GLU A 103 2.30 -12.01 1.45
CA GLU A 103 1.49 -13.23 1.37
C GLU A 103 0.04 -12.97 1.75
N GLU A 104 -0.21 -12.26 2.85
CA GLU A 104 -1.56 -11.85 3.27
C GLU A 104 -2.21 -10.93 2.23
N TYR A 105 -1.44 -10.01 1.65
CA TYR A 105 -1.93 -9.16 0.57
C TYR A 105 -2.34 -9.96 -0.66
N ILE A 106 -1.54 -10.94 -1.07
CA ILE A 106 -1.86 -11.81 -2.21
C ILE A 106 -3.11 -12.64 -1.91
N GLU A 107 -3.26 -13.17 -0.70
CA GLU A 107 -4.45 -13.91 -0.29
C GLU A 107 -5.71 -13.04 -0.33
N SER A 108 -5.63 -11.81 0.16
CA SER A 108 -6.70 -10.81 0.06
C SER A 108 -7.11 -10.57 -1.40
N LEU A 109 -6.14 -10.40 -2.31
CA LEU A 109 -6.43 -10.23 -3.73
C LEU A 109 -7.08 -11.46 -4.35
N VAL A 110 -6.54 -12.66 -4.08
CA VAL A 110 -7.11 -13.91 -4.61
C VAL A 110 -8.54 -14.08 -4.15
N SER A 111 -8.88 -13.73 -2.90
CA SER A 111 -10.25 -13.81 -2.41
C SER A 111 -11.21 -12.90 -3.19
N VAL A 112 -10.79 -11.69 -3.54
CA VAL A 112 -11.57 -10.78 -4.40
C VAL A 112 -11.75 -11.37 -5.80
N PHE A 113 -10.69 -11.91 -6.38
CA PHE A 113 -10.78 -12.43 -7.74
C PHE A 113 -11.55 -13.74 -7.84
N ARG A 114 -11.74 -14.50 -6.76
CA ARG A 114 -12.70 -15.60 -6.71
C ARG A 114 -14.14 -15.12 -6.93
N GLU A 115 -14.51 -13.98 -6.33
CA GLU A 115 -15.81 -13.36 -6.59
C GLU A 115 -15.92 -12.86 -8.03
N VAL A 116 -14.85 -12.27 -8.57
CA VAL A 116 -14.79 -11.88 -10.00
C VAL A 116 -14.99 -13.09 -10.90
N LYS A 117 -14.41 -14.25 -10.55
CA LYS A 117 -14.56 -15.48 -11.32
C LYS A 117 -16.00 -15.91 -11.47
N THR A 118 -16.83 -15.77 -10.44
CA THR A 118 -18.25 -16.13 -10.50
C THR A 118 -19.04 -15.22 -11.43
N VAL A 119 -18.61 -13.98 -11.57
CA VAL A 119 -19.28 -12.96 -12.41
C VAL A 119 -18.86 -13.05 -13.88
N LEU A 120 -17.63 -13.50 -14.15
CA LEU A 120 -17.12 -13.63 -15.52
C LEU A 120 -17.77 -14.82 -16.25
N THR A 121 -17.99 -14.65 -17.55
CA THR A 121 -18.37 -15.74 -18.46
C THR A 121 -17.22 -16.72 -18.64
N ASP A 122 -17.50 -17.96 -19.09
CA ASP A 122 -16.48 -19.02 -19.29
C ASP A 122 -15.38 -18.61 -20.28
N ASP A 123 -15.66 -17.69 -21.19
CA ASP A 123 -14.70 -17.06 -22.11
C ASP A 123 -14.20 -15.69 -21.63
N GLY A 124 -14.51 -15.35 -20.39
CA GLY A 124 -14.20 -14.06 -19.81
C GLY A 124 -12.71 -13.85 -19.57
N THR A 125 -12.29 -12.58 -19.64
CA THR A 125 -10.89 -12.19 -19.44
C THR A 125 -10.72 -11.26 -18.24
N LEU A 126 -9.63 -11.46 -17.52
CA LEU A 126 -9.22 -10.62 -16.40
C LEU A 126 -7.89 -9.94 -16.71
N TRP A 127 -7.86 -8.62 -16.60
CA TRP A 127 -6.70 -7.78 -16.85
C TRP A 127 -6.33 -7.05 -15.58
N VAL A 128 -5.16 -7.36 -15.02
CA VAL A 128 -4.73 -6.81 -13.75
C VAL A 128 -3.41 -6.06 -13.90
N ASN A 129 -3.44 -4.77 -13.64
CA ASN A 129 -2.22 -3.97 -13.53
C ASN A 129 -1.76 -3.93 -12.07
N LEU A 130 -0.54 -4.39 -11.82
CA LEU A 130 0.10 -4.37 -10.51
C LEU A 130 1.49 -3.73 -10.58
N GLY A 131 1.72 -2.82 -9.65
CA GLY A 131 3.05 -2.32 -9.35
C GLY A 131 3.77 -3.20 -8.35
N ASP A 132 5.09 -3.11 -8.37
CA ASP A 132 5.96 -3.79 -7.42
C ASP A 132 6.74 -2.77 -6.60
N SER A 133 7.16 -3.15 -5.42
CA SER A 133 7.90 -2.30 -4.50
C SER A 133 9.17 -2.99 -4.01
N TYR A 134 10.08 -2.18 -3.46
CA TYR A 134 11.33 -2.68 -2.89
C TYR A 134 11.21 -2.80 -1.39
N TYR A 135 11.70 -3.93 -0.86
CA TYR A 135 11.75 -4.16 0.57
C TYR A 135 12.69 -3.16 1.24
N ASN A 136 12.16 -2.43 2.21
CA ASN A 136 12.89 -1.40 2.94
C ASN A 136 12.65 -1.55 4.43
N TYR A 137 13.36 -2.48 5.04
CA TYR A 137 13.37 -2.65 6.48
C TYR A 137 14.57 -1.93 7.11
N ARG A 138 14.29 -1.06 8.06
CA ARG A 138 15.33 -0.43 8.87
C ARG A 138 15.09 -0.77 10.32
N PRO A 139 15.95 -1.60 10.93
CA PRO A 139 15.85 -1.87 12.36
C PRO A 139 15.98 -0.57 13.15
N GLY A 140 15.10 -0.38 14.13
CA GLY A 140 14.95 0.86 14.90
C GLY A 140 16.02 1.12 15.94
N LYS A 141 17.30 0.90 15.64
CA LYS A 141 18.41 1.35 16.49
C LYS A 141 19.39 2.14 15.65
N GLY A 142 19.35 3.45 15.83
CA GLY A 142 20.52 4.33 15.70
C GLY A 142 21.37 4.19 14.45
N GLN A 143 20.81 3.97 13.27
CA GLN A 143 21.59 4.16 12.06
C GLN A 143 21.81 5.66 11.85
N SER A 144 23.00 6.10 12.26
CA SER A 144 23.53 7.36 11.78
C SER A 144 23.66 7.24 10.26
N TYR A 145 22.84 8.00 9.52
CA TYR A 145 23.12 8.20 8.10
C TYR A 145 24.55 8.75 7.95
N PRO A 146 25.36 8.23 7.03
CA PRO A 146 26.57 8.93 6.66
C PRO A 146 26.10 10.29 6.15
N LYS A 147 26.38 11.33 6.93
CA LYS A 147 26.01 12.70 6.62
C LYS A 147 26.64 13.09 5.29
N GLN A 148 25.84 13.59 4.38
CA GLN A 148 26.34 14.56 3.44
C GLN A 148 26.99 15.68 4.26
N SER A 149 28.23 15.94 3.98
CA SER A 149 29.25 16.59 4.82
C SER A 149 29.06 18.10 4.98
N VAL A 150 27.96 18.60 5.47
CA VAL A 150 27.77 20.04 5.68
C VAL A 150 27.47 20.46 7.14
N SER A 151 27.23 19.53 8.05
CA SER A 151 27.12 19.93 9.46
C SER A 151 27.67 18.87 10.43
N LYS A 152 28.57 19.33 11.30
CA LYS A 152 29.32 18.53 12.28
C LYS A 152 28.55 18.24 13.58
N THR A 153 27.23 18.27 13.61
CA THR A 153 26.46 17.95 14.81
C THR A 153 25.85 16.56 14.69
N LYS A 154 26.36 15.61 15.50
CA LYS A 154 25.70 14.35 15.80
C LYS A 154 24.42 14.67 16.56
N GLN A 155 23.29 14.73 15.89
CA GLN A 155 22.00 14.65 16.56
C GLN A 155 21.54 13.20 16.46
N ASP A 156 21.45 12.54 17.59
CA ASP A 156 20.72 11.29 17.72
C ASP A 156 19.25 11.59 17.42
N LEU A 157 18.79 11.18 16.24
CA LEU A 157 17.38 11.26 15.90
C LEU A 157 16.64 10.27 16.80
N PRO A 158 15.55 10.69 17.45
CA PRO A 158 14.81 9.81 18.34
C PRO A 158 14.30 8.59 17.60
N ASP A 159 14.38 7.42 18.23
CA ASP A 159 14.01 6.08 17.74
C ASP A 159 12.64 5.97 17.01
N LYS A 160 11.82 7.00 17.09
CA LYS A 160 10.47 7.03 16.52
C LYS A 160 10.39 7.31 15.02
N CYS A 161 11.50 7.78 14.40
CA CYS A 161 11.51 8.14 12.98
C CYS A 161 11.90 7.00 12.03
N ASN A 162 12.32 5.84 12.55
CA ASN A 162 13.07 4.85 11.77
C ASN A 162 12.38 3.50 11.57
N LYS A 163 11.15 3.32 12.01
CA LYS A 163 10.40 2.10 11.67
C LYS A 163 9.74 2.26 10.31
N ARG A 164 10.38 1.75 9.29
CA ARG A 164 9.79 1.62 7.95
C ARG A 164 9.65 0.14 7.63
N GLY A 165 8.40 -0.28 7.45
CA GLY A 165 8.04 -1.65 7.07
C GLY A 165 8.14 -2.66 8.21
N ASN A 166 7.54 -3.81 8.00
CA ASN A 166 7.64 -4.98 8.86
C ASN A 166 8.89 -5.77 8.48
N LYS A 167 9.43 -6.55 9.43
CA LYS A 167 10.51 -7.50 9.11
C LYS A 167 9.87 -8.68 8.36
N LEU A 168 10.20 -8.81 7.08
CA LEU A 168 9.78 -9.93 6.26
C LEU A 168 10.90 -10.97 6.22
N GLU A 169 10.55 -12.24 6.45
CA GLU A 169 11.50 -13.34 6.35
C GLU A 169 11.86 -13.61 4.89
N GLY A 170 13.10 -13.98 4.64
CA GLY A 170 13.57 -14.31 3.29
C GLY A 170 13.91 -13.12 2.40
N LEU A 171 13.55 -11.89 2.76
CA LEU A 171 13.88 -10.69 1.99
C LEU A 171 15.02 -9.90 2.63
N LYS A 172 15.91 -9.39 1.80
CA LYS A 172 16.99 -8.48 2.18
C LYS A 172 16.62 -7.04 1.86
N GLU A 173 17.19 -6.10 2.61
CA GLU A 173 17.01 -4.68 2.29
C GLU A 173 17.33 -4.42 0.81
N LYS A 174 16.44 -3.72 0.11
CA LYS A 174 16.47 -3.40 -1.32
C LYS A 174 16.09 -4.52 -2.29
N ASP A 175 15.73 -5.70 -1.82
CA ASP A 175 15.15 -6.71 -2.69
C ASP A 175 13.85 -6.20 -3.32
N LEU A 176 13.62 -6.54 -4.57
CA LEU A 176 12.30 -6.40 -5.19
C LEU A 176 11.38 -7.45 -4.59
N ILE A 177 10.22 -7.06 -4.10
CA ILE A 177 9.30 -7.98 -3.38
C ILE A 177 8.73 -9.02 -4.34
N GLY A 178 8.45 -8.64 -5.59
CA GLY A 178 7.95 -9.54 -6.61
C GLY A 178 6.43 -9.71 -6.59
N ILE A 179 5.70 -8.71 -6.13
CA ILE A 179 4.23 -8.74 -6.02
C ILE A 179 3.52 -9.21 -7.29
N PRO A 180 3.83 -8.69 -8.50
CA PRO A 180 3.13 -9.14 -9.71
C PRO A 180 3.31 -10.63 -9.99
N TRP A 181 4.48 -11.18 -9.72
CA TRP A 181 4.76 -12.60 -9.92
C TRP A 181 4.12 -13.48 -8.86
N LEU A 182 4.20 -13.07 -7.58
CA LEU A 182 3.50 -13.76 -6.49
C LEU A 182 2.00 -13.84 -6.77
N PHE A 183 1.41 -12.73 -7.19
CA PHE A 183 0.00 -12.68 -7.58
C PHE A 183 -0.30 -13.61 -8.75
N ALA A 184 0.46 -13.54 -9.84
CA ALA A 184 0.24 -14.37 -11.03
C ALA A 184 0.33 -15.87 -10.71
N PHE A 185 1.28 -16.28 -9.87
CA PHE A 185 1.42 -17.68 -9.46
C PHE A 185 0.32 -18.11 -8.49
N ALA A 186 -0.12 -17.26 -7.58
CA ALA A 186 -1.23 -17.54 -6.69
C ALA A 186 -2.54 -17.70 -7.45
N MET A 187 -2.83 -16.82 -8.42
CA MET A 187 -4.00 -16.95 -9.29
C MET A 187 -3.98 -18.26 -10.08
N ARG A 188 -2.82 -18.64 -10.63
CA ARG A 188 -2.67 -19.92 -11.31
C ARG A 188 -2.90 -21.10 -10.38
N ALA A 189 -2.42 -21.05 -9.15
CA ALA A 189 -2.66 -22.07 -8.14
C ALA A 189 -4.15 -22.15 -7.73
N ASP A 190 -4.86 -21.03 -7.79
CA ASP A 190 -6.31 -20.92 -7.54
C ASP A 190 -7.18 -21.37 -8.74
N GLY A 191 -6.56 -21.89 -9.82
CA GLY A 191 -7.26 -22.48 -10.96
C GLY A 191 -7.59 -21.51 -12.10
N TRP A 192 -6.87 -20.38 -12.17
CA TRP A 192 -6.90 -19.48 -13.31
C TRP A 192 -5.81 -19.84 -14.32
N TYR A 193 -6.00 -19.45 -15.57
CA TYR A 193 -4.98 -19.57 -16.60
C TYR A 193 -4.22 -18.25 -16.75
N LEU A 194 -2.96 -18.22 -16.37
CA LEU A 194 -2.05 -17.12 -16.69
C LEU A 194 -1.68 -17.23 -18.18
N ARG A 195 -2.15 -16.28 -18.99
CA ARG A 195 -1.99 -16.34 -20.45
C ARG A 195 -0.81 -15.53 -20.94
N GLN A 196 -0.63 -14.35 -20.39
CA GLN A 196 0.41 -13.42 -20.84
C GLN A 196 0.71 -12.38 -19.77
N ASP A 197 1.96 -11.99 -19.69
CA ASP A 197 2.42 -10.75 -19.09
C ASP A 197 2.67 -9.71 -20.17
N ILE A 198 2.23 -8.50 -19.93
CA ILE A 198 2.37 -7.37 -20.85
C ILE A 198 3.15 -6.28 -20.10
N ILE A 199 4.18 -5.77 -20.76
CA ILE A 199 4.97 -4.68 -20.22
C ILE A 199 4.29 -3.35 -20.56
N TRP A 200 3.77 -2.69 -19.55
CA TRP A 200 3.27 -1.32 -19.68
C TRP A 200 4.46 -0.34 -19.58
N HIS A 201 5.04 -0.02 -20.70
CA HIS A 201 6.17 0.90 -20.77
C HIS A 201 5.76 2.34 -20.47
N LYS A 202 6.52 3.00 -19.56
CA LYS A 202 6.37 4.42 -19.23
C LYS A 202 7.48 5.22 -19.89
N PRO A 203 7.19 6.02 -20.94
CA PRO A 203 8.22 6.79 -21.63
C PRO A 203 8.86 7.87 -20.76
N ASN A 204 8.11 8.38 -19.78
CA ASN A 204 8.57 9.37 -18.80
C ASN A 204 8.40 8.85 -17.38
N PRO A 205 9.21 7.87 -16.93
CA PRO A 205 9.13 7.36 -15.58
C PRO A 205 9.54 8.45 -14.56
N MET A 206 8.96 8.37 -13.36
CA MET A 206 9.38 9.25 -12.28
C MET A 206 10.85 9.00 -11.93
N PRO A 207 11.71 10.04 -11.85
CA PRO A 207 13.10 9.86 -11.48
C PRO A 207 13.25 9.21 -10.12
N GLU A 208 14.15 8.24 -10.00
CA GLU A 208 14.48 7.60 -8.74
C GLU A 208 15.91 7.96 -8.32
N SER A 209 16.07 8.45 -7.10
CA SER A 209 17.39 8.78 -6.52
C SER A 209 18.12 7.54 -6.02
N VAL A 210 18.24 6.52 -6.86
CA VAL A 210 18.95 5.27 -6.56
C VAL A 210 20.22 5.15 -7.39
N ARG A 211 21.23 4.48 -6.84
CA ARG A 211 22.56 4.32 -7.48
C ARG A 211 22.94 2.86 -7.74
N ASP A 212 22.17 1.93 -7.19
CA ASP A 212 22.47 0.51 -7.16
C ASP A 212 21.52 -0.33 -8.04
N ARG A 213 20.64 0.30 -8.77
CA ARG A 213 19.76 -0.32 -9.77
C ARG A 213 19.31 0.69 -10.83
N CYS A 214 18.79 0.19 -11.93
CA CYS A 214 18.16 1.03 -12.94
C CYS A 214 16.82 1.60 -12.46
N THR A 215 16.46 2.77 -12.96
CA THR A 215 15.12 3.34 -12.75
C THR A 215 14.06 2.44 -13.39
N LYS A 216 13.02 2.13 -12.65
CA LYS A 216 11.91 1.30 -13.15
C LYS A 216 11.04 2.12 -14.10
N SER A 217 10.96 1.71 -15.35
CA SER A 217 10.21 2.39 -16.41
C SER A 217 9.01 1.61 -16.94
N HIS A 218 8.55 0.61 -16.21
CA HIS A 218 7.39 -0.20 -16.61
C HIS A 218 6.60 -0.69 -15.41
N GLU A 219 5.39 -1.13 -15.68
CA GLU A 219 4.54 -1.94 -14.81
C GLU A 219 4.12 -3.21 -15.54
N TYR A 220 3.64 -4.19 -14.79
CA TYR A 220 3.14 -5.45 -15.36
C TYR A 220 1.63 -5.40 -15.49
N LEU A 221 1.13 -5.76 -16.66
CA LEU A 221 -0.27 -6.01 -16.92
C LEU A 221 -0.45 -7.49 -17.21
N SER A 222 -1.07 -8.23 -16.30
CA SER A 222 -1.32 -9.65 -16.46
C SER A 222 -2.64 -9.89 -17.17
N LEU A 223 -2.61 -10.73 -18.21
CA LEU A 223 -3.80 -11.28 -18.85
C LEU A 223 -4.06 -12.68 -18.28
N ILE A 224 -5.20 -12.82 -17.66
CA ILE A 224 -5.65 -14.01 -16.95
C ILE A 224 -7.04 -14.38 -17.47
N HIS A 225 -7.39 -15.66 -17.54
CA HIS A 225 -8.76 -16.08 -17.78
C HIS A 225 -9.12 -17.36 -17.02
N ILE A 226 -10.40 -17.70 -17.02
CA ILE A 226 -10.97 -18.88 -16.35
C ILE A 226 -10.58 -20.17 -17.06
#